data_256e79b994734b8c1793c6355cdac942
#
_entry.id   256e79b994734b8c1793c6355cdac942
#
_cell.length_a   1.000
_cell.length_b   1.000
_cell.length_c   1.000
_cell.angle_alpha   90.00
_cell.angle_beta   90.00
_cell.angle_gamma   90.00
#
_symmetry.space_group_name_H-M   'P 1'
#
loop_
_entity.id
_entity.type
_entity.pdbx_description
1 polymer ?
#
loop_
_entity_poly.entity_id
_entity_poly.type
_entity_poly.pdbx_seq_one_letter_code
_entity_poly.pdbx_strand_id
1 'polypeptide(L)'
;VSLLNNTDSAYEKRPADADIPHRLVVSGIYELPFGRGRKWGGEWHRALDAVLGGWSVQGIYQWQSGRPVGTWGNRYYSGDWNNLKADYSRVKDGLPIFDTSGFYFNDAAVQTNGVVDPAKQRADQRIRLDQNIRYFPTRIASVRQQALSLMDMSFVKKIPIAGRVRGQIH
;
A
#
# COMPACT_ATOMS: atom_id res chain seq x y z
N VAL A 1 4.35 26.10 15.39
CA VAL A 1 3.89 25.51 14.11
C VAL A 1 3.73 26.67 13.14
N SER A 2 4.57 26.72 12.09
CA SER A 2 4.39 27.71 11.02
C SER A 2 3.30 27.21 10.07
N LEU A 3 2.32 28.04 9.77
CA LEU A 3 1.30 27.74 8.77
C LEU A 3 1.93 27.74 7.36
N LEU A 4 1.41 26.91 6.47
CA LEU A 4 1.83 26.91 5.07
C LEU A 4 1.46 28.21 4.37
N ASN A 5 0.32 28.76 4.76
CA ASN A 5 -0.19 30.05 4.32
C ASN A 5 -0.88 30.73 5.52
N ASN A 6 -0.38 31.86 5.95
CA ASN A 6 -0.92 32.58 7.11
C ASN A 6 -2.28 33.23 6.82
N THR A 7 -2.65 33.40 5.56
CA THR A 7 -3.91 34.04 5.14
C THR A 7 -5.00 32.99 4.84
N ASP A 8 -4.65 31.73 4.62
CA ASP A 8 -5.60 30.67 4.32
C ASP A 8 -5.16 29.37 4.96
N SER A 9 -5.87 28.93 6.00
CA SER A 9 -5.61 27.68 6.70
C SER A 9 -6.21 26.46 6.03
N ALA A 10 -6.97 26.60 4.94
CA ALA A 10 -7.60 25.47 4.25
C ALA A 10 -6.56 24.42 3.75
N TYR A 11 -5.36 24.88 3.41
CA TYR A 11 -4.26 24.03 2.96
C TYR A 11 -3.60 23.21 4.08
N GLU A 12 -3.90 23.52 5.33
CA GLU A 12 -3.46 22.69 6.48
C GLU A 12 -4.31 21.44 6.62
N LYS A 13 -5.50 21.40 6.03
CA LYS A 13 -6.35 20.21 6.01
C LYS A 13 -5.75 19.17 5.06
N ARG A 14 -5.16 18.15 5.63
CA ARG A 14 -4.45 17.10 4.89
C ARG A 14 -4.66 15.73 5.53
N PRO A 15 -4.54 14.64 4.77
CA PRO A 15 -4.56 13.29 5.33
C PRO A 15 -3.42 13.11 6.34
N ALA A 16 -3.70 12.38 7.41
CA ALA A 16 -2.67 11.94 8.35
C ALA A 16 -1.66 11.01 7.65
N ASP A 17 -0.46 10.90 8.21
CA ASP A 17 0.59 10.03 7.65
C ASP A 17 0.18 8.55 7.63
N ALA A 18 -0.55 8.15 8.65
CA ALA A 18 -1.05 6.79 8.81
C ALA A 18 -2.48 6.59 8.28
N ASP A 19 -2.97 7.52 7.44
CA ASP A 19 -4.33 7.44 6.90
C ASP A 19 -4.48 6.24 5.94
N ILE A 20 -5.27 5.26 6.38
CA ILE A 20 -5.63 4.06 5.62
C ILE A 20 -7.16 3.98 5.59
N PRO A 21 -7.82 4.56 4.55
CA PRO A 21 -9.28 4.67 4.51
C PRO A 21 -10.00 3.32 4.41
N HIS A 22 -9.36 2.31 3.85
CA HIS A 22 -9.97 1.01 3.66
C HIS A 22 -9.03 -0.11 4.10
N ARG A 23 -9.57 -1.01 4.93
CA ARG A 23 -8.91 -2.25 5.33
C ARG A 23 -9.93 -3.38 5.33
N LEU A 24 -9.58 -4.47 4.66
CA LEU A 24 -10.34 -5.71 4.63
C LEU A 24 -9.49 -6.83 5.23
N VAL A 25 -10.06 -7.57 6.17
CA VAL A 25 -9.45 -8.78 6.71
C VAL A 25 -10.48 -9.90 6.61
N VAL A 26 -10.11 -10.98 5.97
CA VAL A 26 -10.92 -12.20 5.85
C VAL A 26 -10.11 -13.35 6.41
N SER A 27 -10.68 -14.07 7.36
CA SER A 27 -10.07 -15.30 7.90
C SER A 27 -11.06 -16.43 7.86
N GLY A 28 -10.53 -17.63 7.69
CA GLY A 28 -11.37 -18.82 7.63
C GLY A 28 -10.60 -20.10 7.90
N ILE A 29 -11.33 -21.11 8.33
CA ILE A 29 -10.85 -22.48 8.51
C ILE A 29 -11.79 -23.38 7.72
N TYR A 30 -11.22 -24.20 6.84
CA TYR A 30 -11.97 -25.18 6.07
C TYR A 30 -11.43 -26.58 6.36
N GLU A 31 -12.25 -27.43 6.95
CA GLU A 31 -11.93 -28.85 7.14
C GLU A 31 -12.17 -29.59 5.84
N LEU A 32 -11.14 -30.24 5.30
CA LEU A 32 -11.27 -31.01 4.07
C LEU A 32 -12.23 -32.18 4.27
N PRO A 33 -13.13 -32.40 3.30
CA PRO A 33 -14.16 -33.47 3.42
C PRO A 33 -13.63 -34.85 3.14
N PHE A 34 -12.34 -35.11 3.43
CA PHE A 34 -11.67 -36.40 3.23
C PHE A 34 -11.42 -37.10 4.57
N GLY A 35 -11.62 -38.45 4.59
CA GLY A 35 -11.32 -39.27 5.74
C GLY A 35 -12.52 -40.00 6.31
N ARG A 36 -12.27 -40.82 7.35
CA ARG A 36 -13.30 -41.59 8.00
C ARG A 36 -14.35 -40.75 8.65
N GLY A 37 -15.63 -41.00 8.38
CA GLY A 37 -16.74 -40.17 8.87
C GLY A 37 -16.92 -38.84 8.15
N ARG A 38 -16.23 -38.62 7.03
CA ARG A 38 -16.36 -37.44 6.14
C ARG A 38 -17.11 -37.82 4.85
N LYS A 39 -17.37 -36.82 4.00
CA LYS A 39 -18.14 -37.02 2.75
C LYS A 39 -17.44 -38.00 1.79
N TRP A 40 -16.11 -37.95 1.75
CA TRP A 40 -15.29 -38.82 0.90
C TRP A 40 -14.26 -39.58 1.74
N GLY A 41 -14.15 -40.89 1.48
CA GLY A 41 -13.20 -41.74 2.18
C GLY A 41 -13.72 -42.35 3.47
N GLY A 42 -15.04 -42.47 3.65
CA GLY A 42 -15.64 -43.07 4.86
C GLY A 42 -15.19 -44.48 5.16
N GLU A 43 -14.89 -45.29 4.11
CA GLU A 43 -14.46 -46.68 4.19
C GLU A 43 -12.93 -46.86 4.05
N TRP A 44 -12.16 -45.79 4.09
CA TRP A 44 -10.70 -45.87 3.94
C TRP A 44 -10.07 -46.73 5.04
N HIS A 45 -9.09 -47.53 4.64
CA HIS A 45 -8.25 -48.26 5.58
C HIS A 45 -7.54 -47.31 6.54
N ARG A 46 -7.30 -47.70 7.77
CA ARG A 46 -6.71 -46.86 8.83
C ARG A 46 -5.42 -46.17 8.40
N ALA A 47 -4.55 -46.85 7.64
CA ALA A 47 -3.32 -46.27 7.17
C ALA A 47 -3.54 -45.15 6.14
N LEU A 48 -4.53 -45.32 5.24
CA LEU A 48 -4.89 -44.31 4.24
C LEU A 48 -5.52 -43.07 4.90
N ASP A 49 -6.43 -43.27 5.84
CA ASP A 49 -7.06 -42.23 6.62
C ASP A 49 -6.02 -41.46 7.46
N ALA A 50 -5.05 -42.18 8.02
CA ALA A 50 -3.95 -41.54 8.75
C ALA A 50 -3.10 -40.59 7.88
N VAL A 51 -3.02 -40.81 6.58
CA VAL A 51 -2.27 -39.97 5.65
C VAL A 51 -3.15 -38.88 5.04
N LEU A 52 -4.31 -39.25 4.50
CA LEU A 52 -5.16 -38.36 3.68
C LEU A 52 -6.32 -37.73 4.46
N GLY A 53 -6.73 -38.27 5.59
CA GLY A 53 -7.82 -37.74 6.42
C GLY A 53 -7.37 -36.68 7.41
N GLY A 54 -8.33 -35.96 7.97
CA GLY A 54 -8.09 -35.02 9.08
C GLY A 54 -7.36 -33.75 8.75
N TRP A 55 -7.27 -33.37 7.49
CA TRP A 55 -6.68 -32.11 7.06
C TRP A 55 -7.66 -30.94 7.14
N SER A 56 -7.16 -29.80 7.54
CA SER A 56 -7.85 -28.51 7.44
C SER A 56 -6.91 -27.45 6.87
N VAL A 57 -7.49 -26.54 6.11
CA VAL A 57 -6.81 -25.35 5.57
C VAL A 57 -7.27 -24.15 6.38
N GLN A 58 -6.33 -23.38 6.87
CA GLN A 58 -6.59 -22.11 7.53
C GLN A 58 -5.98 -21.01 6.70
N GLY A 59 -6.66 -19.89 6.59
CA GLY A 59 -6.15 -18.76 5.84
C GLY A 59 -6.57 -17.44 6.44
N ILE A 60 -5.69 -16.44 6.31
CA ILE A 60 -5.95 -15.04 6.61
C ILE A 60 -5.55 -14.25 5.40
N TYR A 61 -6.50 -13.54 4.82
CA TYR A 61 -6.27 -12.56 3.76
C TYR A 61 -6.46 -11.17 4.31
N GLN A 62 -5.48 -10.29 4.09
CA GLN A 62 -5.53 -8.90 4.47
C GLN A 62 -5.29 -8.03 3.24
N TRP A 63 -6.15 -7.09 3.05
CA TRP A 63 -5.99 -6.04 2.05
C TRP A 63 -6.19 -4.68 2.70
N GLN A 64 -5.35 -3.72 2.34
CA GLN A 64 -5.51 -2.33 2.78
C GLN A 64 -5.10 -1.36 1.68
N SER A 65 -5.76 -0.21 1.65
CA SER A 65 -5.39 0.88 0.76
C SER A 65 -4.04 1.46 1.14
N GLY A 66 -3.32 2.01 0.16
CA GLY A 66 -2.04 2.65 0.37
C GLY A 66 -2.14 3.90 1.24
N ARG A 67 -1.06 4.21 1.97
CA ARG A 67 -0.89 5.46 2.71
C ARG A 67 -0.68 6.63 1.76
N PRO A 68 -1.02 7.86 2.14
CA PRO A 68 -0.67 9.04 1.36
C PRO A 68 0.85 9.11 1.15
N VAL A 69 1.27 9.47 -0.05
CA VAL A 69 2.69 9.71 -0.33
C VAL A 69 3.11 10.98 0.42
N GLY A 70 4.28 10.91 1.05
CA GLY A 70 4.80 11.83 2.04
C GLY A 70 4.77 13.32 1.74
N THR A 71 5.45 14.08 2.55
CA THR A 71 5.45 15.55 2.46
C THR A 71 6.19 16.06 1.23
N TRP A 72 5.59 17.01 0.54
CA TRP A 72 6.15 17.63 -0.67
C TRP A 72 7.27 18.64 -0.40
N GLY A 73 7.60 18.88 0.89
CA GLY A 73 8.73 19.71 1.31
C GLY A 73 8.75 21.10 0.69
N ASN A 74 9.89 21.49 0.13
CA ASN A 74 10.13 22.78 -0.52
C ASN A 74 9.70 22.82 -2.00
N ARG A 75 8.73 22.02 -2.39
CA ARG A 75 8.25 21.97 -3.77
C ARG A 75 7.06 22.86 -3.96
N TYR A 76 6.98 23.46 -5.12
CA TYR A 76 5.85 24.26 -5.56
C TYR A 76 5.17 23.53 -6.72
N TYR A 77 3.85 23.53 -6.73
CA TYR A 77 3.06 22.88 -7.78
C TYR A 77 2.13 23.90 -8.43
N SER A 78 2.20 24.03 -9.76
CA SER A 78 1.39 24.98 -10.54
C SER A 78 0.27 24.32 -11.33
N GLY A 79 0.03 23.03 -11.15
CA GLY A 79 -1.05 22.28 -11.82
C GLY A 79 -2.32 22.17 -10.96
N ASP A 80 -3.27 21.39 -11.44
CA ASP A 80 -4.47 21.04 -10.66
C ASP A 80 -4.17 19.86 -9.73
N TRP A 81 -3.82 20.17 -8.49
CA TRP A 81 -3.49 19.16 -7.49
C TRP A 81 -4.68 18.28 -7.07
N ASN A 82 -5.95 18.72 -7.35
CA ASN A 82 -7.14 17.90 -7.08
C ASN A 82 -7.25 16.72 -8.03
N ASN A 83 -6.73 16.86 -9.25
CA ASN A 83 -6.71 15.81 -10.26
C ASN A 83 -5.40 15.01 -10.30
N LEU A 84 -4.44 15.31 -9.42
CA LEU A 84 -3.20 14.57 -9.34
C LEU A 84 -3.48 13.16 -8.79
N LYS A 85 -3.24 12.13 -9.59
CA LYS A 85 -3.49 10.72 -9.26
C LYS A 85 -2.24 9.89 -9.40
N ALA A 86 -2.09 8.91 -8.52
CA ALA A 86 -1.03 7.92 -8.64
C ALA A 86 -1.38 6.89 -9.71
N ASP A 87 -0.44 6.65 -10.63
CA ASP A 87 -0.52 5.62 -11.66
C ASP A 87 0.74 4.74 -11.59
N TYR A 88 0.59 3.56 -11.02
CA TYR A 88 1.68 2.62 -10.83
C TYR A 88 2.13 1.91 -12.10
N SER A 89 1.34 1.96 -13.18
CA SER A 89 1.76 1.39 -14.48
C SER A 89 2.98 2.09 -15.03
N ARG A 90 3.14 3.38 -14.73
CA ARG A 90 4.27 4.23 -15.17
C ARG A 90 5.63 3.77 -14.64
N VAL A 91 5.65 3.05 -13.52
CA VAL A 91 6.91 2.55 -12.91
C VAL A 91 7.62 1.56 -13.84
N LYS A 92 6.88 0.81 -14.65
CA LYS A 92 7.45 -0.13 -15.63
C LYS A 92 8.30 0.60 -16.69
N ASP A 93 7.96 1.86 -16.97
CA ASP A 93 8.64 2.70 -17.94
C ASP A 93 9.71 3.60 -17.27
N GLY A 94 9.99 3.37 -15.99
CA GLY A 94 10.94 4.19 -15.21
C GLY A 94 10.45 5.61 -14.91
N LEU A 95 9.14 5.85 -15.05
CA LEU A 95 8.53 7.16 -14.83
C LEU A 95 8.03 7.29 -13.39
N PRO A 96 7.91 8.53 -12.87
CA PRO A 96 7.26 8.79 -11.59
C PRO A 96 5.82 8.28 -11.57
N ILE A 97 5.34 7.86 -10.39
CA ILE A 97 3.98 7.32 -10.20
C ILE A 97 2.85 8.32 -10.45
N PHE A 98 3.16 9.58 -10.66
CA PHE A 98 2.23 10.65 -11.00
C PHE A 98 2.92 11.69 -11.87
N ASP A 99 2.16 12.59 -12.47
CA ASP A 99 2.70 13.67 -13.30
C ASP A 99 3.46 14.70 -12.43
N THR A 100 4.76 14.80 -12.68
CA THR A 100 5.65 15.74 -11.97
C THR A 100 5.91 17.03 -12.74
N SER A 101 5.33 17.21 -13.92
CA SER A 101 5.59 18.37 -14.78
C SER A 101 5.19 19.69 -14.16
N GLY A 102 4.20 19.68 -13.27
CA GLY A 102 3.75 20.88 -12.54
C GLY A 102 4.60 21.26 -11.33
N PHE A 103 5.56 20.40 -10.91
CA PHE A 103 6.37 20.66 -9.72
C PHE A 103 7.60 21.51 -10.03
N TYR A 104 7.87 22.45 -9.13
CA TYR A 104 9.05 23.29 -9.16
C TYR A 104 9.96 22.93 -7.97
N PHE A 105 11.24 22.85 -8.24
CA PHE A 105 12.26 22.57 -7.23
C PHE A 105 13.18 23.75 -7.09
N ASN A 106 13.52 24.12 -5.88
CA ASN A 106 14.63 25.02 -5.61
C ASN A 106 15.90 24.16 -5.50
N ASP A 107 16.50 23.86 -6.63
CA ASP A 107 17.73 23.06 -6.70
C ASP A 107 18.88 23.94 -7.23
N ALA A 108 19.94 24.05 -6.44
CA ALA A 108 21.16 24.76 -6.85
C ALA A 108 21.79 24.17 -8.12
N ALA A 109 21.57 22.90 -8.44
CA ALA A 109 22.08 22.25 -9.64
C ALA A 109 21.53 22.84 -10.95
N VAL A 110 20.35 23.46 -10.90
CA VAL A 110 19.72 24.10 -12.06
C VAL A 110 19.92 25.63 -12.10
N GLN A 111 20.73 26.17 -11.19
CA GLN A 111 21.07 27.57 -11.14
C GLN A 111 22.46 27.83 -11.72
N THR A 112 22.63 28.99 -12.36
CA THR A 112 23.91 29.54 -12.75
C THR A 112 24.04 30.91 -12.11
N ASN A 113 25.03 31.12 -11.24
CA ASN A 113 25.26 32.35 -10.48
C ASN A 113 24.04 32.81 -9.68
N GLY A 114 23.30 31.86 -9.06
CA GLY A 114 22.09 32.17 -8.28
C GLY A 114 20.85 32.51 -9.11
N VAL A 115 20.96 32.43 -10.45
CA VAL A 115 19.84 32.64 -11.38
C VAL A 115 19.49 31.32 -12.03
N VAL A 116 18.19 31.10 -12.21
CA VAL A 116 17.69 29.92 -12.93
C VAL A 116 18.22 29.87 -14.34
N ASP A 117 18.84 28.77 -14.70
CA ASP A 117 19.28 28.49 -16.06
C ASP A 117 18.24 27.60 -16.77
N PRO A 118 17.48 28.14 -17.73
CA PRO A 118 16.46 27.36 -18.44
C PRO A 118 17.02 26.13 -19.16
N ALA A 119 18.27 26.17 -19.57
CA ALA A 119 18.93 25.05 -20.26
C ALA A 119 19.20 23.87 -19.32
N LYS A 120 19.32 24.11 -18.02
CA LYS A 120 19.51 23.08 -16.99
C LYS A 120 18.20 22.57 -16.42
N GLN A 121 17.09 23.22 -16.72
CA GLN A 121 15.77 22.85 -16.20
C GLN A 121 15.23 21.66 -17.00
N ARG A 122 14.98 20.55 -16.31
CA ARG A 122 14.33 19.38 -16.92
C ARG A 122 12.82 19.62 -17.02
N ALA A 123 12.17 18.92 -17.97
CA ALA A 123 10.73 19.04 -18.18
C ALA A 123 9.89 18.68 -16.94
N ASP A 124 10.39 17.72 -16.12
CA ASP A 124 9.76 17.22 -14.90
C ASP A 124 10.26 17.93 -13.61
N GLN A 125 11.20 18.85 -13.74
CA GLN A 125 11.80 19.58 -12.63
C GLN A 125 11.87 21.06 -12.94
N ARG A 126 11.09 21.84 -12.22
CA ARG A 126 11.06 23.28 -12.36
C ARG A 126 11.52 23.94 -11.06
N ILE A 127 12.13 25.08 -11.18
CA ILE A 127 12.62 25.82 -10.03
C ILE A 127 11.46 26.48 -9.31
N ARG A 128 11.51 26.37 -8.00
CA ARG A 128 10.66 27.14 -7.12
C ARG A 128 11.11 28.60 -7.14
N LEU A 129 10.19 29.51 -7.33
CA LEU A 129 10.43 30.91 -7.08
C LEU A 129 10.56 31.15 -5.57
N ASP A 130 11.53 31.91 -5.15
CA ASP A 130 11.65 32.33 -3.76
C ASP A 130 10.42 33.13 -3.33
N GLN A 131 10.03 32.98 -2.07
CA GLN A 131 8.90 33.71 -1.45
C GLN A 131 7.51 33.29 -1.97
N ASN A 132 7.36 32.16 -2.64
CA ASN A 132 6.04 31.67 -2.99
C ASN A 132 5.26 31.19 -1.76
N ILE A 133 4.02 31.62 -1.68
CA ILE A 133 3.07 31.08 -0.71
C ILE A 133 2.54 29.76 -1.23
N ARG A 134 2.57 28.74 -0.38
CA ARG A 134 2.01 27.44 -0.73
C ARG A 134 0.49 27.50 -0.76
N TYR A 135 -0.13 27.03 -1.84
CA TYR A 135 -1.57 26.97 -2.03
C TYR A 135 -2.11 25.55 -2.20
N PHE A 136 -1.32 24.53 -1.89
CA PHE A 136 -1.73 23.14 -1.91
C PHE A 136 -1.26 22.41 -0.63
N PRO A 137 -1.97 21.35 -0.19
CA PRO A 137 -1.61 20.65 1.03
C PRO A 137 -0.29 19.88 0.89
N THR A 138 0.40 19.65 2.00
CA THR A 138 1.66 18.88 2.01
C THR A 138 1.47 17.40 1.72
N ARG A 139 0.24 16.89 1.77
CA ARG A 139 -0.14 15.56 1.34
C ARG A 139 -1.40 15.63 0.53
N ILE A 140 -1.40 14.98 -0.61
CA ILE A 140 -2.53 14.94 -1.54
C ILE A 140 -3.23 13.59 -1.36
N ALA A 141 -4.52 13.62 -1.08
CA ALA A 141 -5.30 12.42 -0.74
C ALA A 141 -5.35 11.37 -1.88
N SER A 142 -5.29 11.84 -3.12
CA SER A 142 -5.32 11.01 -4.33
C SER A 142 -3.97 10.37 -4.68
N VAL A 143 -2.86 10.87 -4.12
CA VAL A 143 -1.52 10.33 -4.34
C VAL A 143 -1.15 9.42 -3.18
N ARG A 144 -1.39 8.13 -3.37
CA ARG A 144 -1.19 7.11 -2.34
C ARG A 144 -0.17 6.07 -2.80
N GLN A 145 0.45 5.41 -1.85
CA GLN A 145 1.25 4.21 -2.09
C GLN A 145 0.36 3.09 -2.64
N GLN A 146 0.98 2.09 -3.23
CA GLN A 146 0.28 0.90 -3.68
C GLN A 146 -0.45 0.22 -2.51
N ALA A 147 -1.63 -0.33 -2.79
CA ALA A 147 -2.36 -1.13 -1.83
C ALA A 147 -1.54 -2.35 -1.40
N LEU A 148 -1.61 -2.67 -0.12
CA LEU A 148 -0.97 -3.86 0.43
C LEU A 148 -1.97 -5.02 0.41
N SER A 149 -1.54 -6.15 -0.14
CA SER A 149 -2.29 -7.40 -0.15
C SER A 149 -1.40 -8.50 0.42
N LEU A 150 -1.82 -9.12 1.51
CA LEU A 150 -1.12 -10.20 2.18
C LEU A 150 -2.05 -11.40 2.33
N MET A 151 -1.51 -12.59 2.11
CA MET A 151 -2.23 -13.84 2.28
C MET A 151 -1.34 -14.83 3.01
N ASP A 152 -1.80 -15.27 4.18
CA ASP A 152 -1.16 -16.32 4.95
C ASP A 152 -2.06 -17.56 4.91
N MET A 153 -1.46 -18.71 4.59
CA MET A 153 -2.17 -19.99 4.55
C MET A 153 -1.39 -21.03 5.34
N SER A 154 -2.09 -21.85 6.09
CA SER A 154 -1.53 -23.02 6.76
C SER A 154 -2.38 -24.27 6.57
N PHE A 155 -1.73 -25.42 6.51
CA PHE A 155 -2.35 -26.72 6.45
C PHE A 155 -2.15 -27.41 7.79
N VAL A 156 -3.25 -27.77 8.43
CA VAL A 156 -3.22 -28.41 9.74
C VAL A 156 -3.74 -29.82 9.61
N LYS A 157 -2.97 -30.78 10.08
CA LYS A 157 -3.38 -32.14 10.15
C LYS A 157 -3.72 -32.55 11.59
N LYS A 158 -4.92 -33.05 11.80
CA LYS A 158 -5.37 -33.60 13.08
C LYS A 158 -5.13 -35.14 13.06
N ILE A 159 -4.30 -35.60 13.96
CA ILE A 159 -4.00 -37.02 14.10
C ILE A 159 -4.69 -37.56 15.37
N PRO A 160 -5.64 -38.46 15.28
CA PRO A 160 -6.20 -39.09 16.45
C PRO A 160 -5.15 -40.01 17.10
N ILE A 161 -4.69 -39.62 18.28
CA ILE A 161 -3.82 -40.45 19.12
C ILE A 161 -4.70 -41.30 20.01
N ALA A 162 -4.68 -42.27 20.53
CA ALA A 162 -5.57 -43.12 21.33
C ALA A 162 -6.51 -42.32 22.28
N GLY A 163 -7.78 -42.68 22.29
CA GLY A 163 -8.78 -42.12 23.21
C GLY A 163 -9.16 -40.66 22.92
N ARG A 164 -9.07 -39.80 23.94
CA ARG A 164 -9.46 -38.37 23.85
C ARG A 164 -8.33 -37.43 23.43
N VAL A 165 -7.13 -37.97 23.20
CA VAL A 165 -5.93 -37.17 22.85
C VAL A 165 -5.86 -36.98 21.33
N ARG A 166 -5.68 -35.71 20.91
CA ARG A 166 -5.48 -35.36 19.49
C ARG A 166 -4.17 -34.61 19.35
N GLY A 167 -3.33 -35.04 18.40
CA GLY A 167 -2.14 -34.31 17.99
C GLY A 167 -2.46 -33.40 16.81
N GLN A 168 -1.77 -32.26 16.72
CA GLN A 168 -1.83 -31.36 15.55
C GLN A 168 -0.42 -31.14 15.02
N ILE A 169 -0.30 -31.13 13.70
CA ILE A 169 0.92 -30.76 12.97
C ILE A 169 0.56 -29.57 12.10
N HIS A 170 1.38 -28.53 12.18
CA HIS A 170 1.25 -27.31 11.40
C HIS A 170 2.28 -27.29 10.28
#